data_93709e1c70c644246186f2faa67ffd5e
#
_entry.id   93709e1c70c644246186f2faa67ffd5e
#
_cell.length_a   1.000
_cell.length_b   1.000
_cell.length_c   1.000
_cell.angle_alpha   90.00
_cell.angle_beta   90.00
_cell.angle_gamma   90.00
#
_symmetry.space_group_name_H-M   'P 1'
#
loop_
_entity.id
_entity.type
_entity.pdbx_description
1 polymer ?
#
loop_
_entity_poly.entity_id
_entity_poly.type
_entity_poly.pdbx_seq_one_letter_code
_entity_poly.pdbx_strand_id
1 'polypeptide(L)'
;MKLATIRTGDTTTAARVIGEGRAVTLGAEDVGKLLRDGTFEEGEEITFAPNDLAPVIPRPGKIICVGLNYAKHIAEMGHEQPDVPTLFIKYPEALIGAHDDAEVPSFNADTLDFEGELAVIVGTRARHATNGAEHIAGYSVINDYTQRHFQKRTQQWHQGKSLEKTAGFGPWLDTEWQPGPAITTTVNGEVMQHAPTDDLVFTPAKLVEFISHLYPLEPGDVIATGTPAGVGHARNPKRYLANGDTVRVEIEGLGAIENTTRVY
;
A
#
# COMPACT_ATOMS: atom_id res chain seq x y z
N MET A 1 -6.38 13.22 -10.63
CA MET A 1 -5.08 13.96 -10.47
C MET A 1 -4.10 13.05 -9.75
N LYS A 2 -2.83 12.96 -10.23
CA LYS A 2 -1.79 12.13 -9.62
C LYS A 2 -0.89 12.98 -8.74
N LEU A 3 -0.82 12.64 -7.44
CA LEU A 3 -0.02 13.34 -6.43
C LEU A 3 1.08 12.41 -5.92
N ALA A 4 2.33 12.84 -6.00
CA ALA A 4 3.50 12.08 -5.56
C ALA A 4 4.30 12.84 -4.51
N THR A 5 4.99 12.10 -3.65
CA THR A 5 6.05 12.63 -2.79
C THR A 5 7.38 12.32 -3.47
N ILE A 6 8.12 13.35 -3.82
CA ILE A 6 9.35 13.26 -4.62
C ILE A 6 10.54 13.71 -3.76
N ARG A 7 11.61 12.91 -3.77
CA ARG A 7 12.89 13.25 -3.14
C ARG A 7 13.59 14.35 -3.93
N THR A 8 14.06 15.36 -3.23
CA THR A 8 14.84 16.49 -3.77
C THR A 8 16.07 16.71 -2.91
N GLY A 9 17.14 15.96 -3.18
CA GLY A 9 18.32 15.88 -2.29
C GLY A 9 17.94 15.23 -0.94
N ASP A 10 18.22 15.93 0.17
CA ASP A 10 17.96 15.43 1.53
C ASP A 10 16.52 15.67 2.03
N THR A 11 15.65 16.22 1.19
CA THR A 11 14.26 16.56 1.51
C THR A 11 13.28 15.88 0.56
N THR A 12 11.99 16.06 0.83
CA THR A 12 10.92 15.66 -0.06
C THR A 12 10.00 16.84 -0.37
N THR A 13 9.27 16.74 -1.47
CA THR A 13 8.20 17.68 -1.83
C THR A 13 6.98 16.94 -2.35
N ALA A 14 5.79 17.40 -1.98
CA ALA A 14 4.56 17.00 -2.65
C ALA A 14 4.50 17.63 -4.04
N ALA A 15 4.11 16.86 -5.04
CA ALA A 15 4.04 17.34 -6.41
C ALA A 15 2.89 16.68 -7.17
N ARG A 16 2.33 17.42 -8.13
CA ARG A 16 1.37 16.92 -9.11
C ARG A 16 2.11 16.42 -10.35
N VAL A 17 2.01 15.15 -10.62
CA VAL A 17 2.60 14.52 -11.82
C VAL A 17 1.86 15.01 -13.06
N ILE A 18 2.60 15.54 -14.04
CA ILE A 18 2.08 16.11 -15.29
C ILE A 18 2.51 15.34 -16.54
N GLY A 19 3.40 14.37 -16.37
CA GLY A 19 3.93 13.54 -17.46
C GLY A 19 4.99 12.60 -16.92
N GLU A 20 5.57 11.79 -17.79
CA GLU A 20 6.66 10.89 -17.43
C GLU A 20 7.87 11.70 -16.93
N GLY A 21 8.30 11.43 -15.71
CA GLY A 21 9.44 12.11 -15.07
C GLY A 21 9.26 13.61 -14.85
N ARG A 22 8.04 14.16 -14.91
CA ARG A 22 7.76 15.59 -14.75
C ARG A 22 6.62 15.84 -13.78
N ALA A 23 6.79 16.80 -12.88
CA ALA A 23 5.81 17.19 -11.89
C ALA A 23 5.87 18.69 -11.57
N VAL A 24 4.80 19.22 -10.99
CA VAL A 24 4.72 20.59 -10.44
C VAL A 24 4.65 20.48 -8.93
N THR A 25 5.52 21.18 -8.21
CA THR A 25 5.56 21.21 -6.75
C THR A 25 4.31 21.86 -6.17
N LEU A 26 3.91 21.46 -4.95
CA LEU A 26 2.64 21.90 -4.34
C LEU A 26 2.82 22.57 -2.97
N GLY A 27 4.03 23.03 -2.64
CA GLY A 27 4.30 23.81 -1.43
C GLY A 27 4.23 23.04 -0.10
N ALA A 28 4.18 21.73 -0.13
CA ALA A 28 4.20 20.85 1.04
C ALA A 28 5.36 19.86 0.97
N GLU A 29 5.82 19.34 2.11
CA GLU A 29 6.92 18.37 2.18
C GLU A 29 6.56 16.98 1.66
N ASP A 30 5.28 16.59 1.78
CA ASP A 30 4.75 15.31 1.30
C ASP A 30 3.23 15.38 1.05
N VAL A 31 2.68 14.37 0.36
CA VAL A 31 1.24 14.30 0.07
C VAL A 31 0.39 14.22 1.34
N GLY A 32 0.88 13.58 2.41
CA GLY A 32 0.16 13.49 3.68
C GLY A 32 0.01 14.88 4.33
N LYS A 33 1.05 15.70 4.31
CA LYS A 33 0.97 17.10 4.78
C LYS A 33 0.03 17.91 3.91
N LEU A 34 0.11 17.75 2.59
CA LEU A 34 -0.80 18.42 1.65
C LEU A 34 -2.27 18.15 1.97
N LEU A 35 -2.62 16.87 2.25
CA LEU A 35 -3.98 16.48 2.63
C LEU A 35 -4.41 17.06 3.98
N ARG A 36 -3.51 17.11 4.96
CA ARG A 36 -3.80 17.69 6.28
C ARG A 36 -4.00 19.19 6.23
N ASP A 37 -3.21 19.90 5.43
CA ASP A 37 -3.31 21.36 5.28
C ASP A 37 -4.56 21.76 4.47
N GLY A 38 -5.03 20.89 3.58
CA GLY A 38 -6.24 21.08 2.76
C GLY A 38 -6.12 22.16 1.67
N THR A 39 -4.97 22.78 1.54
CA THR A 39 -4.67 23.80 0.53
C THR A 39 -3.28 23.58 -0.05
N PHE A 40 -3.10 23.96 -1.30
CA PHE A 40 -1.80 23.92 -1.96
C PHE A 40 -1.64 25.07 -2.94
N GLU A 41 -0.39 25.45 -3.17
CA GLU A 41 -0.01 26.43 -4.19
C GLU A 41 0.90 25.73 -5.21
N GLU A 42 0.57 25.86 -6.48
CA GLU A 42 1.44 25.36 -7.56
C GLU A 42 2.73 26.18 -7.59
N GLY A 43 3.86 25.48 -7.50
CA GLY A 43 5.18 26.03 -7.56
C GLY A 43 5.87 25.75 -8.88
N GLU A 44 7.13 25.35 -8.83
CA GLU A 44 7.96 25.13 -10.02
C GLU A 44 7.73 23.75 -10.62
N GLU A 45 7.93 23.67 -11.93
CA GLU A 45 8.03 22.38 -12.61
C GLU A 45 9.39 21.75 -12.32
N ILE A 46 9.38 20.47 -11.94
CA ILE A 46 10.57 19.67 -11.63
C ILE A 46 10.59 18.40 -12.49
N THR A 47 11.77 17.84 -12.68
CA THR A 47 11.98 16.51 -13.25
C THR A 47 12.35 15.54 -12.14
N PHE A 48 11.97 14.26 -12.28
CA PHE A 48 12.29 13.21 -11.32
C PHE A 48 12.54 11.87 -12.05
N ALA A 49 13.40 11.05 -11.48
CA ALA A 49 13.59 9.67 -11.88
C ALA A 49 12.67 8.73 -11.06
N PRO A 50 12.41 7.49 -11.50
CA PRO A 50 11.61 6.53 -10.72
C PRO A 50 12.06 6.36 -9.27
N ASN A 51 13.37 6.31 -9.02
CA ASN A 51 13.95 6.17 -7.68
C ASN A 51 13.79 7.42 -6.79
N ASP A 52 13.39 8.56 -7.36
CA ASP A 52 13.08 9.75 -6.57
C ASP A 52 11.67 9.69 -5.95
N LEU A 53 10.84 8.71 -6.34
CA LEU A 53 9.54 8.50 -5.74
C LEU A 53 9.68 7.91 -4.33
N ALA A 54 9.46 8.75 -3.32
CA ALA A 54 9.34 8.34 -1.92
C ALA A 54 7.98 7.63 -1.68
N PRO A 55 7.73 7.00 -0.52
CA PRO A 55 6.38 6.59 -0.15
C PRO A 55 5.41 7.76 -0.34
N VAL A 56 4.23 7.50 -0.91
CA VAL A 56 3.24 8.57 -1.19
C VAL A 56 2.98 9.42 0.04
N ILE A 57 2.85 8.77 1.19
CA ILE A 57 2.78 9.41 2.52
C ILE A 57 3.84 8.74 3.38
N PRO A 58 5.01 9.38 3.58
CA PRO A 58 6.13 8.76 4.31
C PRO A 58 5.82 8.47 5.78
N ARG A 59 4.98 9.30 6.39
CA ARG A 59 4.59 9.18 7.81
C ARG A 59 3.08 9.37 7.99
N PRO A 60 2.26 8.37 7.60
CA PRO A 60 0.84 8.39 7.88
C PRO A 60 0.59 8.29 9.39
N GLY A 61 -0.50 8.87 9.85
CA GLY A 61 -0.92 8.75 11.25
C GLY A 61 -1.27 7.31 11.62
N LYS A 62 -1.87 6.59 10.69
CA LYS A 62 -2.22 5.17 10.82
C LYS A 62 -2.02 4.46 9.47
N ILE A 63 -1.57 3.21 9.53
CA ILE A 63 -1.67 2.25 8.44
C ILE A 63 -2.51 1.09 8.97
N ILE A 64 -3.75 1.02 8.52
CA ILE A 64 -4.70 -0.02 8.89
C ILE A 64 -4.73 -1.03 7.75
N CYS A 65 -4.43 -2.29 8.05
CA CYS A 65 -4.45 -3.37 7.09
C CYS A 65 -5.68 -4.25 7.31
N VAL A 66 -6.23 -4.80 6.23
CA VAL A 66 -7.42 -5.64 6.25
C VAL A 66 -7.05 -7.05 5.79
N GLY A 67 -7.13 -8.00 6.70
CA GLY A 67 -6.93 -9.41 6.37
C GLY A 67 -8.21 -10.05 5.82
N LEU A 68 -8.02 -11.07 4.97
CA LEU A 68 -9.12 -11.93 4.50
C LEU A 68 -10.24 -11.15 3.79
N ASN A 69 -9.89 -10.31 2.82
CA ASN A 69 -10.82 -9.42 2.13
C ASN A 69 -11.08 -9.76 0.65
N TYR A 70 -10.49 -10.84 0.12
CA TYR A 70 -10.83 -11.41 -1.19
C TYR A 70 -11.38 -12.82 -1.00
N ALA A 71 -12.56 -13.11 -1.56
CA ALA A 71 -13.25 -14.40 -1.35
C ALA A 71 -12.39 -15.62 -1.77
N LYS A 72 -11.66 -15.50 -2.89
CA LYS A 72 -10.76 -16.57 -3.36
C LYS A 72 -9.55 -16.75 -2.43
N HIS A 73 -8.99 -15.65 -1.90
CA HIS A 73 -7.88 -15.71 -0.94
C HIS A 73 -8.32 -16.33 0.40
N ILE A 74 -9.52 -15.98 0.87
CA ILE A 74 -10.11 -16.56 2.09
C ILE A 74 -10.20 -18.09 1.95
N ALA A 75 -10.74 -18.57 0.83
CA ALA A 75 -10.84 -20.01 0.54
C ALA A 75 -9.46 -20.68 0.40
N GLU A 76 -8.49 -20.03 -0.28
CA GLU A 76 -7.10 -20.51 -0.43
C GLU A 76 -6.42 -20.70 0.93
N MET A 77 -6.68 -19.81 1.90
CA MET A 77 -6.12 -19.87 3.25
C MET A 77 -6.90 -20.81 4.19
N GLY A 78 -7.99 -21.43 3.72
CA GLY A 78 -8.80 -22.40 4.47
C GLY A 78 -9.67 -21.75 5.54
N HIS A 79 -10.06 -20.47 5.37
CA HIS A 79 -10.95 -19.74 6.26
C HIS A 79 -12.37 -19.65 5.70
N GLU A 80 -13.34 -19.42 6.59
CA GLU A 80 -14.69 -18.98 6.22
C GLU A 80 -14.68 -17.45 6.00
N GLN A 81 -15.60 -16.97 5.14
CA GLN A 81 -15.74 -15.53 4.90
C GLN A 81 -16.16 -14.83 6.20
N PRO A 82 -15.41 -13.81 6.65
CA PRO A 82 -15.74 -13.11 7.89
C PRO A 82 -16.95 -12.19 7.72
N ASP A 83 -17.76 -12.06 8.78
CA ASP A 83 -18.88 -11.12 8.84
C ASP A 83 -18.44 -9.67 9.08
N VAL A 84 -17.21 -9.49 9.62
CA VAL A 84 -16.60 -8.18 9.91
C VAL A 84 -15.15 -8.16 9.46
N PRO A 85 -14.61 -6.99 9.07
CA PRO A 85 -13.21 -6.87 8.66
C PRO A 85 -12.24 -7.30 9.76
N THR A 86 -11.29 -8.16 9.42
CA THR A 86 -10.14 -8.44 10.30
C THR A 86 -9.12 -7.32 10.15
N LEU A 87 -8.92 -6.53 11.20
CA LEU A 87 -8.02 -5.38 11.18
C LEU A 87 -6.72 -5.67 11.93
N PHE A 88 -5.62 -5.21 11.35
CA PHE A 88 -4.32 -5.16 11.99
C PHE A 88 -3.57 -3.90 11.55
N ILE A 89 -2.39 -3.66 12.11
CA ILE A 89 -1.61 -2.45 11.84
C ILE A 89 -0.28 -2.78 11.18
N LYS A 90 0.22 -1.83 10.40
CA LYS A 90 1.59 -1.75 9.93
C LYS A 90 2.17 -0.42 10.42
N TYR A 91 3.45 -0.41 10.77
CA TYR A 91 4.11 0.82 11.21
C TYR A 91 4.72 1.59 10.03
N PRO A 92 4.79 2.94 10.10
CA PRO A 92 5.38 3.76 9.04
C PRO A 92 6.82 3.41 8.69
N GLU A 93 7.59 2.86 9.64
CA GLU A 93 8.97 2.43 9.44
C GLU A 93 9.09 1.30 8.40
N ALA A 94 8.00 0.59 8.12
CA ALA A 94 7.96 -0.41 7.06
C ALA A 94 7.93 0.19 5.65
N LEU A 95 7.47 1.45 5.49
CA LEU A 95 7.24 2.05 4.18
C LEU A 95 8.56 2.34 3.45
N ILE A 96 8.57 2.03 2.16
CA ILE A 96 9.60 2.38 1.18
C ILE A 96 8.94 2.92 -0.09
N GLY A 97 9.70 3.66 -0.88
CA GLY A 97 9.22 4.22 -2.13
C GLY A 97 8.90 3.16 -3.19
N ALA A 98 8.32 3.63 -4.29
CA ALA A 98 7.84 2.76 -5.37
C ALA A 98 8.94 1.87 -6.00
N HIS A 99 10.20 2.32 -5.95
CA HIS A 99 11.34 1.65 -6.58
C HIS A 99 12.53 1.46 -5.63
N ASP A 100 12.31 1.59 -4.33
CA ASP A 100 13.34 1.31 -3.33
C ASP A 100 13.55 -0.21 -3.16
N ASP A 101 14.73 -0.61 -2.72
CA ASP A 101 14.99 -1.98 -2.32
C ASP A 101 14.30 -2.31 -0.97
N ALA A 102 13.71 -3.50 -0.88
CA ALA A 102 13.20 -4.03 0.38
C ALA A 102 14.37 -4.69 1.15
N GLU A 103 14.83 -4.02 2.21
CA GLU A 103 16.00 -4.45 2.99
C GLU A 103 15.58 -5.35 4.16
N VAL A 104 16.07 -6.59 4.19
CA VAL A 104 15.65 -7.58 5.20
C VAL A 104 16.89 -8.22 5.84
N PRO A 105 17.01 -8.18 7.19
CA PRO A 105 18.09 -8.89 7.88
C PRO A 105 17.96 -10.40 7.66
N SER A 106 19.09 -11.10 7.47
CA SER A 106 19.14 -12.52 7.12
C SER A 106 18.38 -13.43 8.08
N PHE A 107 18.33 -13.10 9.37
CA PHE A 107 17.58 -13.85 10.38
C PHE A 107 16.04 -13.69 10.26
N ASN A 108 15.58 -12.80 9.39
CA ASN A 108 14.15 -12.54 9.12
C ASN A 108 13.74 -12.88 7.68
N ALA A 109 14.63 -13.43 6.85
CA ALA A 109 14.39 -13.57 5.42
C ALA A 109 13.78 -14.91 4.99
N ASP A 110 13.72 -15.91 5.86
CA ASP A 110 13.39 -17.31 5.54
C ASP A 110 11.97 -17.56 5.06
N THR A 111 11.01 -16.71 5.45
CA THR A 111 9.60 -16.83 5.10
C THR A 111 8.98 -15.49 4.68
N LEU A 112 9.79 -14.63 4.05
CA LEU A 112 9.30 -13.38 3.50
C LEU A 112 8.39 -13.64 2.30
N ASP A 113 7.21 -13.03 2.31
CA ASP A 113 6.16 -13.21 1.31
C ASP A 113 5.66 -11.85 0.81
N PHE A 114 5.05 -11.84 -0.35
CA PHE A 114 4.48 -10.66 -1.00
C PHE A 114 2.96 -10.66 -0.87
N GLU A 115 2.38 -9.48 -0.77
CA GLU A 115 0.94 -9.24 -0.78
C GLU A 115 0.65 -7.93 -1.50
N GLY A 116 0.36 -8.00 -2.82
CA GLY A 116 -0.06 -6.83 -3.58
C GLY A 116 -1.47 -6.39 -3.17
N GLU A 117 -1.64 -5.10 -2.87
CA GLU A 117 -2.89 -4.55 -2.36
C GLU A 117 -3.22 -3.18 -2.95
N LEU A 118 -4.52 -2.89 -3.05
CA LEU A 118 -5.02 -1.54 -3.23
C LEU A 118 -4.89 -0.80 -1.89
N ALA A 119 -4.30 0.40 -1.92
CA ALA A 119 -4.25 1.31 -0.79
C ALA A 119 -5.31 2.41 -0.94
N VAL A 120 -6.16 2.58 0.07
CA VAL A 120 -7.09 3.71 0.20
C VAL A 120 -6.41 4.80 1.01
N ILE A 121 -6.45 6.04 0.54
CA ILE A 121 -5.92 7.19 1.26
C ILE A 121 -7.08 8.06 1.74
N VAL A 122 -7.13 8.30 3.05
CA VAL A 122 -8.14 9.15 3.68
C VAL A 122 -7.87 10.61 3.36
N GLY A 123 -8.87 11.34 2.86
CA GLY A 123 -8.78 12.74 2.48
C GLY A 123 -9.37 13.72 3.50
N THR A 124 -10.41 13.29 4.20
CA THR A 124 -11.08 14.11 5.21
C THR A 124 -11.34 13.29 6.47
N ARG A 125 -11.36 13.97 7.63
CA ARG A 125 -11.62 13.30 8.90
C ARG A 125 -12.94 12.52 8.86
N ALA A 126 -12.88 11.22 9.17
CA ALA A 126 -14.05 10.34 9.28
C ALA A 126 -14.22 9.86 10.73
N ARG A 127 -15.39 10.11 11.31
CA ARG A 127 -15.79 9.59 12.62
C ARG A 127 -17.29 9.34 12.63
N HIS A 128 -17.67 8.08 12.83
CA HIS A 128 -19.04 7.60 12.69
C HIS A 128 -19.64 7.87 11.30
N ALA A 129 -18.82 7.68 10.26
CA ALA A 129 -19.22 7.94 8.88
C ALA A 129 -20.31 6.97 8.43
N THR A 130 -21.31 7.50 7.73
CA THR A 130 -22.41 6.75 7.11
C THR A 130 -22.26 6.64 5.59
N ASN A 131 -21.32 7.41 5.02
CA ASN A 131 -20.89 7.35 3.62
C ASN A 131 -19.36 7.43 3.58
N GLY A 132 -18.71 6.28 3.59
CA GLY A 132 -17.25 6.20 3.61
C GLY A 132 -16.58 6.78 2.37
N ALA A 133 -17.25 6.75 1.22
CA ALA A 133 -16.69 7.26 -0.04
C ALA A 133 -16.35 8.76 0.00
N GLU A 134 -17.11 9.56 0.75
CA GLU A 134 -16.90 11.02 0.89
C GLU A 134 -15.61 11.37 1.62
N HIS A 135 -15.00 10.41 2.31
CA HIS A 135 -13.77 10.58 3.08
C HIS A 135 -12.52 10.08 2.36
N ILE A 136 -12.65 9.48 1.18
CA ILE A 136 -11.53 8.94 0.41
C ILE A 136 -10.95 10.04 -0.48
N ALA A 137 -9.64 10.32 -0.33
CA ALA A 137 -8.90 11.21 -1.24
C ALA A 137 -8.64 10.55 -2.58
N GLY A 138 -8.45 9.25 -2.60
CA GLY A 138 -8.12 8.44 -3.76
C GLY A 138 -7.35 7.18 -3.37
N TYR A 139 -6.59 6.65 -4.34
CA TYR A 139 -6.02 5.32 -4.26
C TYR A 139 -4.54 5.29 -4.65
N SER A 140 -3.84 4.28 -4.17
CA SER A 140 -2.45 3.98 -4.49
C SER A 140 -2.21 2.48 -4.47
N VAL A 141 -0.97 2.06 -4.74
CA VAL A 141 -0.53 0.66 -4.67
C VAL A 141 0.33 0.48 -3.43
N ILE A 142 0.15 -0.64 -2.72
CA ILE A 142 1.02 -1.03 -1.61
C ILE A 142 1.33 -2.52 -1.69
N ASN A 143 2.54 -2.91 -1.27
CA ASN A 143 2.88 -4.31 -1.06
C ASN A 143 3.00 -4.55 0.45
N ASP A 144 2.02 -5.27 1.03
CA ASP A 144 2.00 -5.62 2.44
C ASP A 144 2.92 -6.83 2.72
N TYR A 145 4.24 -6.67 2.46
CA TYR A 145 5.21 -7.72 2.72
C TYR A 145 5.00 -8.34 4.08
N THR A 146 5.08 -9.67 4.12
CA THR A 146 4.75 -10.46 5.31
C THR A 146 5.85 -11.44 5.62
N GLN A 147 6.43 -11.35 6.80
CA GLN A 147 7.28 -12.40 7.35
C GLN A 147 6.39 -13.45 8.03
N ARG A 148 6.10 -14.56 7.34
CA ARG A 148 5.07 -15.53 7.76
C ARG A 148 5.37 -16.21 9.09
N HIS A 149 6.64 -16.48 9.38
CA HIS A 149 7.02 -17.04 10.67
C HIS A 149 6.63 -16.11 11.84
N PHE A 150 6.87 -14.80 11.70
CA PHE A 150 6.51 -13.82 12.72
C PHE A 150 5.00 -13.57 12.79
N GLN A 151 4.32 -13.55 11.66
CA GLN A 151 2.87 -13.42 11.60
C GLN A 151 2.16 -14.50 12.40
N LYS A 152 2.70 -15.74 12.38
CA LYS A 152 2.07 -16.93 13.00
C LYS A 152 2.51 -17.22 14.43
N ARG A 153 3.45 -16.44 15.00
CA ARG A 153 3.95 -16.65 16.37
C ARG A 153 2.89 -16.44 17.43
N THR A 154 1.99 -15.47 17.18
CA THR A 154 0.92 -15.09 18.10
C THR A 154 -0.35 -14.82 17.30
N GLN A 155 -1.44 -14.49 18.00
CA GLN A 155 -2.68 -14.05 17.35
C GLN A 155 -2.56 -12.63 16.75
N GLN A 156 -1.53 -11.87 17.10
CA GLN A 156 -1.30 -10.50 16.63
C GLN A 156 -0.35 -10.49 15.43
N TRP A 157 -0.87 -10.18 14.24
CA TRP A 157 -0.15 -10.31 12.97
C TRP A 157 0.91 -9.24 12.74
N HIS A 158 0.81 -8.08 13.41
CA HIS A 158 1.67 -6.92 13.17
C HIS A 158 3.17 -7.23 13.25
N GLN A 159 3.58 -8.24 14.05
CA GLN A 159 4.98 -8.65 14.16
C GLN A 159 5.57 -9.13 12.81
N GLY A 160 4.75 -9.79 11.98
CA GLY A 160 5.15 -10.24 10.65
C GLY A 160 4.87 -9.22 9.55
N LYS A 161 4.20 -8.12 9.88
CA LYS A 161 3.71 -7.12 8.94
C LYS A 161 4.44 -5.77 9.01
N SER A 162 5.31 -5.58 10.01
CA SER A 162 5.93 -4.28 10.30
C SER A 162 7.46 -4.35 10.37
N LEU A 163 8.08 -5.23 9.59
CA LEU A 163 9.54 -5.18 9.41
C LEU A 163 9.91 -3.86 8.73
N GLU A 164 10.96 -3.24 9.23
CA GLU A 164 11.50 -2.01 8.65
C GLU A 164 11.80 -2.20 7.16
N LYS A 165 11.49 -1.18 6.34
CA LYS A 165 11.78 -1.13 4.90
C LYS A 165 11.24 -2.32 4.08
N THR A 166 10.03 -2.77 4.36
CA THR A 166 9.41 -3.92 3.67
C THR A 166 8.03 -3.65 3.09
N ALA A 167 7.65 -2.39 2.85
CA ALA A 167 6.35 -2.07 2.25
C ALA A 167 6.50 -1.01 1.15
N GLY A 168 6.65 -1.43 -0.10
CA GLY A 168 6.58 -0.52 -1.24
C GLY A 168 5.21 0.18 -1.26
N PHE A 169 5.20 1.52 -1.33
CA PHE A 169 3.99 2.32 -1.31
C PHE A 169 4.07 3.48 -2.31
N GLY A 170 3.28 3.42 -3.37
CA GLY A 170 3.31 4.38 -4.45
C GLY A 170 2.62 3.89 -5.72
N PRO A 171 3.00 4.44 -6.88
CA PRO A 171 3.96 5.52 -7.11
C PRO A 171 3.40 6.90 -6.76
N TRP A 172 2.06 7.03 -6.72
CA TRP A 172 1.30 8.27 -6.42
C TRP A 172 -0.05 7.95 -5.80
N LEU A 173 -0.69 8.95 -5.22
CA LEU A 173 -2.12 9.00 -4.97
C LEU A 173 -2.83 9.46 -6.25
N ASP A 174 -3.74 8.66 -6.79
CA ASP A 174 -4.63 9.11 -7.86
C ASP A 174 -6.03 9.40 -7.30
N THR A 175 -6.46 10.66 -7.42
CA THR A 175 -7.73 11.15 -6.89
C THR A 175 -8.92 10.86 -7.79
N GLU A 176 -8.70 10.40 -9.02
CA GLU A 176 -9.74 10.18 -10.03
C GLU A 176 -9.93 8.71 -10.40
N TRP A 177 -8.91 7.88 -10.13
CA TRP A 177 -8.98 6.45 -10.36
C TRP A 177 -10.05 5.79 -9.45
N GLN A 178 -10.71 4.74 -9.95
CA GLN A 178 -11.74 4.02 -9.22
C GLN A 178 -11.47 2.50 -9.26
N PRO A 179 -11.84 1.75 -8.18
CA PRO A 179 -11.75 0.29 -8.18
C PRO A 179 -12.53 -0.36 -9.33
N GLY A 180 -12.02 -1.50 -9.81
CA GLY A 180 -12.53 -2.27 -10.94
C GLY A 180 -11.39 -2.88 -11.74
N PRO A 181 -10.42 -2.07 -12.25
CA PRO A 181 -9.26 -2.58 -12.97
C PRO A 181 -8.43 -3.57 -12.15
N ALA A 182 -7.73 -4.49 -12.83
CA ALA A 182 -7.03 -5.57 -12.17
C ALA A 182 -5.77 -5.12 -11.41
N ILE A 183 -5.54 -5.76 -10.26
CA ILE A 183 -4.24 -5.81 -9.58
C ILE A 183 -3.50 -7.07 -10.02
N THR A 184 -2.22 -6.92 -10.36
CA THR A 184 -1.32 -8.00 -10.74
C THR A 184 -0.03 -7.91 -9.94
N THR A 185 0.34 -9.00 -9.27
CA THR A 185 1.65 -9.12 -8.61
C THR A 185 2.50 -10.11 -9.39
N THR A 186 3.72 -9.70 -9.74
CA THR A 186 4.71 -10.59 -10.34
C THR A 186 5.94 -10.71 -9.44
N VAL A 187 6.59 -11.88 -9.47
CA VAL A 187 7.91 -12.10 -8.88
C VAL A 187 8.84 -12.54 -9.99
N ASN A 188 9.90 -11.76 -10.25
CA ASN A 188 10.85 -12.00 -11.36
C ASN A 188 10.13 -12.16 -12.72
N GLY A 189 9.05 -11.41 -12.94
CA GLY A 189 8.24 -11.46 -14.16
C GLY A 189 7.20 -12.59 -14.21
N GLU A 190 7.19 -13.54 -13.27
CA GLU A 190 6.14 -14.57 -13.17
C GLU A 190 4.91 -14.01 -12.45
N VAL A 191 3.71 -14.15 -13.06
CA VAL A 191 2.47 -13.70 -12.43
C VAL A 191 2.13 -14.59 -11.24
N MET A 192 2.05 -13.99 -10.07
CA MET A 192 1.72 -14.64 -8.82
C MET A 192 0.28 -14.40 -8.38
N GLN A 193 -0.19 -13.16 -8.48
CA GLN A 193 -1.54 -12.76 -8.10
C GLN A 193 -2.17 -11.99 -9.26
N HIS A 194 -3.47 -12.20 -9.47
CA HIS A 194 -4.25 -11.43 -10.44
C HIS A 194 -5.73 -11.47 -10.06
N ALA A 195 -6.33 -10.30 -9.84
CA ALA A 195 -7.74 -10.16 -9.50
C ALA A 195 -8.24 -8.74 -9.81
N PRO A 196 -9.55 -8.54 -10.06
CA PRO A 196 -10.12 -7.20 -10.10
C PRO A 196 -10.11 -6.56 -8.70
N THR A 197 -9.88 -5.24 -8.64
CA THR A 197 -9.80 -4.49 -7.38
C THR A 197 -11.17 -4.21 -6.74
N ASP A 198 -12.26 -4.54 -7.40
CA ASP A 198 -13.62 -4.47 -6.87
C ASP A 198 -14.17 -5.82 -6.37
N ASP A 199 -13.37 -6.92 -6.44
CA ASP A 199 -13.72 -8.25 -5.91
C ASP A 199 -13.45 -8.36 -4.38
N LEU A 200 -13.47 -7.21 -3.69
CA LEU A 200 -13.30 -7.11 -2.25
C LEU A 200 -14.60 -7.46 -1.51
N VAL A 201 -14.52 -8.30 -0.47
CA VAL A 201 -15.65 -8.61 0.43
C VAL A 201 -16.15 -7.35 1.12
N PHE A 202 -15.23 -6.55 1.67
CA PHE A 202 -15.51 -5.24 2.22
C PHE A 202 -14.90 -4.17 1.31
N THR A 203 -15.76 -3.41 0.65
CA THR A 203 -15.33 -2.35 -0.28
C THR A 203 -14.61 -1.20 0.45
N PRO A 204 -13.80 -0.38 -0.24
CA PRO A 204 -13.14 0.79 0.34
C PRO A 204 -14.05 1.69 1.18
N ALA A 205 -15.24 2.03 0.67
CA ALA A 205 -16.20 2.85 1.40
C ALA A 205 -16.68 2.16 2.70
N LYS A 206 -16.96 0.85 2.64
CA LYS A 206 -17.38 0.08 3.82
C LYS A 206 -16.28 -0.04 4.87
N LEU A 207 -15.02 -0.14 4.44
CA LEU A 207 -13.89 -0.14 5.35
C LEU A 207 -13.77 1.19 6.10
N VAL A 208 -13.88 2.32 5.39
CA VAL A 208 -13.88 3.65 6.01
C VAL A 208 -15.05 3.81 6.99
N GLU A 209 -16.28 3.42 6.61
CA GLU A 209 -17.43 3.41 7.50
C GLU A 209 -17.13 2.60 8.76
N PHE A 210 -16.76 1.33 8.62
CA PHE A 210 -16.53 0.42 9.74
C PHE A 210 -15.43 0.92 10.68
N ILE A 211 -14.26 1.28 10.15
CA ILE A 211 -13.11 1.73 10.93
C ILE A 211 -13.43 3.04 11.66
N SER A 212 -14.15 3.96 11.02
CA SER A 212 -14.53 5.24 11.61
C SER A 212 -15.44 5.11 12.84
N HIS A 213 -16.13 3.97 13.01
CA HIS A 213 -16.90 3.68 14.21
C HIS A 213 -16.03 3.22 15.39
N LEU A 214 -14.86 2.68 15.12
CA LEU A 214 -13.90 2.27 16.15
C LEU A 214 -13.09 3.46 16.65
N TYR A 215 -12.48 4.20 15.74
CA TYR A 215 -11.65 5.39 16.01
C TYR A 215 -11.68 6.36 14.83
N PRO A 216 -11.31 7.64 15.04
CA PRO A 216 -11.27 8.58 13.94
C PRO A 216 -10.20 8.20 12.92
N LEU A 217 -10.54 8.33 11.63
CA LEU A 217 -9.59 8.40 10.53
C LEU A 217 -9.31 9.87 10.23
N GLU A 218 -8.05 10.18 9.98
CA GLU A 218 -7.57 11.54 9.71
C GLU A 218 -7.00 11.65 8.29
N PRO A 219 -6.93 12.85 7.68
CA PRO A 219 -6.32 13.03 6.37
C PRO A 219 -4.89 12.49 6.31
N GLY A 220 -4.62 11.64 5.32
CA GLY A 220 -3.33 10.97 5.17
C GLY A 220 -3.21 9.62 5.89
N ASP A 221 -4.24 9.16 6.62
CA ASP A 221 -4.29 7.75 7.06
C ASP A 221 -4.44 6.83 5.85
N VAL A 222 -3.85 5.63 5.93
CA VAL A 222 -3.82 4.64 4.85
C VAL A 222 -4.54 3.38 5.27
N ILE A 223 -5.37 2.82 4.37
CA ILE A 223 -6.00 1.51 4.55
C ILE A 223 -5.49 0.60 3.43
N ALA A 224 -4.70 -0.42 3.77
CA ALA A 224 -4.34 -1.52 2.88
C ALA A 224 -5.49 -2.52 2.86
N THR A 225 -6.11 -2.72 1.68
CA THR A 225 -7.46 -3.32 1.60
C THR A 225 -7.49 -4.84 1.60
N GLY A 226 -6.32 -5.49 1.68
CA GLY A 226 -6.19 -6.93 1.57
C GLY A 226 -5.71 -7.38 0.19
N THR A 227 -5.12 -8.56 0.16
CA THR A 227 -4.47 -9.14 -1.01
C THR A 227 -5.31 -10.25 -1.64
N PRO A 228 -5.29 -10.41 -2.99
CA PRO A 228 -5.93 -11.54 -3.65
C PRO A 228 -5.17 -12.86 -3.45
N ALA A 229 -5.76 -13.97 -3.91
CA ALA A 229 -5.14 -15.30 -3.93
C ALA A 229 -3.83 -15.31 -4.73
N GLY A 230 -2.94 -16.26 -4.39
CA GLY A 230 -1.67 -16.48 -5.08
C GLY A 230 -0.43 -16.10 -4.28
N VAL A 231 -0.60 -15.76 -2.99
CA VAL A 231 0.55 -15.49 -2.08
C VAL A 231 1.49 -16.69 -2.01
N GLY A 232 2.78 -16.42 -1.80
CA GLY A 232 3.80 -17.47 -1.81
C GLY A 232 3.60 -18.56 -0.76
N HIS A 233 3.05 -18.17 0.41
CA HIS A 233 2.76 -19.10 1.51
C HIS A 233 1.69 -20.16 1.18
N ALA A 234 0.70 -19.81 0.35
CA ALA A 234 -0.39 -20.73 -0.03
C ALA A 234 -0.03 -21.65 -1.19
N ARG A 235 1.08 -21.42 -1.88
CA ARG A 235 1.52 -22.24 -3.02
C ARG A 235 2.02 -23.63 -2.61
N ASN A 236 1.97 -24.56 -3.55
CA ASN A 236 2.54 -25.89 -3.38
C ASN A 236 3.46 -26.23 -4.57
N PRO A 237 4.80 -26.26 -4.41
CA PRO A 237 5.52 -25.92 -3.17
C PRO A 237 5.41 -24.42 -2.81
N LYS A 238 5.61 -24.10 -1.52
CA LYS A 238 5.65 -22.69 -1.05
C LYS A 238 6.74 -21.92 -1.77
N ARG A 239 6.46 -20.65 -2.11
CA ARG A 239 7.40 -19.74 -2.80
C ARG A 239 7.59 -18.47 -1.96
N TYR A 240 8.61 -18.47 -1.13
CA TYR A 240 9.04 -17.27 -0.39
C TYR A 240 10.07 -16.48 -1.19
N LEU A 241 10.20 -15.21 -0.87
CA LEU A 241 11.16 -14.31 -1.50
C LEU A 241 12.58 -14.59 -1.03
N ALA A 242 13.50 -14.59 -1.97
CA ALA A 242 14.93 -14.74 -1.74
C ALA A 242 15.67 -13.42 -2.05
N ASN A 243 16.94 -13.36 -1.64
CA ASN A 243 17.80 -12.23 -1.99
C ASN A 243 17.90 -12.08 -3.53
N GLY A 244 17.62 -10.86 -4.01
CA GLY A 244 17.60 -10.52 -5.43
C GLY A 244 16.23 -10.71 -6.11
N ASP A 245 15.24 -11.30 -5.47
CA ASP A 245 13.89 -11.37 -6.04
C ASP A 245 13.29 -9.98 -6.18
N THR A 246 12.73 -9.69 -7.34
CA THR A 246 12.03 -8.44 -7.65
C THR A 246 10.54 -8.69 -7.65
N VAL A 247 9.81 -7.96 -6.81
CA VAL A 247 8.35 -7.98 -6.72
C VAL A 247 7.80 -6.72 -7.37
N ARG A 248 6.99 -6.89 -8.41
CA ARG A 248 6.23 -5.80 -9.03
C ARG A 248 4.77 -5.98 -8.73
N VAL A 249 4.15 -4.96 -8.17
CA VAL A 249 2.69 -4.87 -8.00
C VAL A 249 2.17 -3.76 -8.89
N GLU A 250 1.29 -4.09 -9.80
CA GLU A 250 0.67 -3.16 -10.74
C GLU A 250 -0.84 -3.17 -10.61
N ILE A 251 -1.45 -2.00 -10.58
CA ILE A 251 -2.90 -1.83 -10.71
C ILE A 251 -3.14 -1.05 -11.99
N GLU A 252 -3.89 -1.63 -12.91
CA GLU A 252 -4.16 -1.08 -14.23
C GLU A 252 -4.75 0.34 -14.13
N GLY A 253 -4.13 1.29 -14.84
CA GLY A 253 -4.52 2.71 -14.85
C GLY A 253 -4.11 3.50 -13.60
N LEU A 254 -3.80 2.84 -12.48
CA LEU A 254 -3.36 3.49 -11.24
C LEU A 254 -1.84 3.68 -11.21
N GLY A 255 -1.08 2.62 -11.47
CA GLY A 255 0.38 2.64 -11.46
C GLY A 255 0.99 1.33 -10.96
N ALA A 256 2.30 1.34 -10.80
CA ALA A 256 3.04 0.17 -10.32
C ALA A 256 4.14 0.56 -9.35
N ILE A 257 4.45 -0.35 -8.43
CA ILE A 257 5.63 -0.35 -7.59
C ILE A 257 6.47 -1.58 -7.92
N GLU A 258 7.78 -1.46 -7.80
CA GLU A 258 8.72 -2.55 -8.07
C GLU A 258 9.88 -2.50 -7.09
N ASN A 259 9.96 -3.47 -6.21
CA ASN A 259 10.93 -3.50 -5.13
C ASN A 259 11.76 -4.77 -5.19
N THR A 260 13.10 -4.65 -5.11
CA THR A 260 14.00 -5.82 -5.05
C THR A 260 14.31 -6.15 -3.60
N THR A 261 14.20 -7.43 -3.25
CA THR A 261 14.54 -7.93 -1.92
C THR A 261 16.07 -7.96 -1.74
N ARG A 262 16.58 -7.28 -0.71
CA ARG A 262 18.00 -7.29 -0.32
C ARG A 262 18.13 -7.88 1.08
N VAL A 263 18.76 -9.04 1.15
CA VAL A 263 19.03 -9.73 2.42
C VAL A 263 20.45 -9.41 2.87
N TYR A 264 20.63 -8.95 4.11
CA TYR A 264 21.91 -8.56 4.69
C TYR A 264 22.16 -9.17 6.07
#